data_f917f5e5afa9d25f73e73cf7201ee568
#
_entry.id   f917f5e5afa9d25f73e73cf7201ee568
#
_cell.length_a   1.000
_cell.length_b   1.000
_cell.length_c   1.000
_cell.angle_alpha   90.00
_cell.angle_beta   90.00
_cell.angle_gamma   90.00
#
_symmetry.space_group_name_H-M   'P 1'
#
loop_
_entity.id
_entity.type
_entity.pdbx_description
1 polymer ?
#
loop_
_entity_poly.entity_id
_entity_poly.type
_entity_poly.pdbx_seq_one_letter_code
_entity_poly.pdbx_strand_id
1 'polypeptide(L)'
;IELSLALSFKPESVGVTENTINLYTANMGKVEAGFYIFGEGTDTELPFKGFSPTLIASKIIEDIELNPKITKDISHSAIAPTFNYLHSYNNRSPNTPDAVHLSFNFPFINLNLLDLVENLKQIAATAIEKTAGFMEDRENFFCKINDTEPLNPTREAEVLSFSDLFYRASLHYKGNLKSAIEGLIQKCTNEDLGSHDIIKTIIERLNELAHLPRPSVVIFFGNDFIPQQQLRKNFALDRELYIKINRAVEEFNKDHDHQINIENECPANDNCFIRPVGIDVALKAMKEAVDELSDAKT
;
A
#
# COMPACT_ATOMS: atom_id res chain seq x y z
N ILE A 1 -33.21 9.62 11.66
CA ILE A 1 -31.85 9.64 11.04
C ILE A 1 -31.99 10.41 9.77
N GLU A 2 -31.48 11.65 9.74
CA GLU A 2 -31.34 12.41 8.50
C GLU A 2 -30.22 11.79 7.69
N LEU A 3 -30.53 11.32 6.49
CA LEU A 3 -29.55 10.87 5.51
C LEU A 3 -29.17 12.10 4.67
N SER A 4 -27.96 12.60 4.84
CA SER A 4 -27.39 13.56 3.91
C SER A 4 -26.69 12.81 2.78
N LEU A 5 -27.17 12.99 1.55
CA LEU A 5 -26.54 12.51 0.33
C LEU A 5 -25.58 13.61 -0.17
N ALA A 6 -24.28 13.36 -0.13
CA ALA A 6 -23.32 14.24 -0.78
C ALA A 6 -23.10 13.76 -2.21
N LEU A 7 -23.51 14.56 -3.19
CA LEU A 7 -23.22 14.33 -4.60
C LEU A 7 -21.96 15.12 -4.96
N SER A 8 -20.90 14.43 -5.33
CA SER A 8 -19.70 15.05 -5.87
C SER A 8 -19.72 14.97 -7.39
N PHE A 9 -19.66 16.11 -8.05
CA PHE A 9 -19.49 16.20 -9.49
C PHE A 9 -18.02 16.51 -9.80
N LYS A 10 -17.34 15.61 -10.50
CA LYS A 10 -16.09 15.91 -11.19
C LYS A 10 -16.43 16.17 -12.66
N PRO A 11 -16.44 17.41 -13.13
CA PRO A 11 -16.82 17.72 -14.52
C PRO A 11 -15.87 17.13 -15.57
N GLU A 12 -14.69 16.72 -15.20
CA GLU A 12 -13.65 16.24 -16.11
C GLU A 12 -13.51 14.71 -16.17
N SER A 13 -14.18 13.98 -15.30
CA SER A 13 -14.05 12.54 -15.24
C SER A 13 -15.40 11.86 -15.33
N VAL A 14 -15.70 11.33 -16.49
CA VAL A 14 -16.56 10.18 -16.68
C VAL A 14 -18.06 10.43 -16.62
N GLY A 15 -18.71 10.14 -17.72
CA GLY A 15 -20.12 9.83 -17.78
C GLY A 15 -21.05 11.01 -18.13
N VAL A 16 -20.52 12.16 -18.46
CA VAL A 16 -21.32 13.20 -19.12
C VAL A 16 -21.04 13.13 -20.60
N THR A 17 -21.95 12.55 -21.36
CA THR A 17 -22.04 12.74 -22.80
C THR A 17 -22.98 13.91 -23.07
N GLU A 18 -23.07 14.40 -24.30
CA GLU A 18 -23.87 15.59 -24.63
C GLU A 18 -25.30 15.54 -24.06
N ASN A 19 -25.88 14.35 -23.82
CA ASN A 19 -27.25 14.17 -23.32
C ASN A 19 -27.40 13.19 -22.14
N THR A 20 -26.32 12.68 -21.56
CA THR A 20 -26.42 11.64 -20.52
C THR A 20 -25.52 11.97 -19.31
N ILE A 21 -26.09 11.86 -18.11
CA ILE A 21 -25.38 11.99 -16.84
C ILE A 21 -25.41 10.64 -16.12
N ASN A 22 -24.26 10.10 -15.75
CA ASN A 22 -24.21 8.86 -14.97
C ASN A 22 -24.19 9.17 -13.47
N LEU A 23 -25.13 8.58 -12.74
CA LEU A 23 -25.22 8.61 -11.29
C LEU A 23 -24.67 7.31 -10.72
N TYR A 24 -23.53 7.39 -10.07
CA TYR A 24 -22.88 6.22 -9.50
C TYR A 24 -23.38 5.93 -8.08
N THR A 25 -23.75 4.68 -7.80
CA THR A 25 -24.23 4.20 -6.49
C THR A 25 -23.20 3.36 -5.73
N ALA A 26 -21.98 3.36 -6.22
CA ALA A 26 -20.85 2.67 -5.61
C ALA A 26 -19.57 3.50 -5.72
N ASN A 27 -18.57 3.23 -4.90
CA ASN A 27 -17.25 3.83 -4.92
C ASN A 27 -16.16 2.75 -4.74
N MET A 28 -15.13 2.84 -5.54
CA MET A 28 -13.94 2.03 -5.47
C MET A 28 -13.18 2.32 -4.17
N GLY A 29 -12.63 1.32 -3.53
CA GLY A 29 -11.69 1.49 -2.45
C GLY A 29 -10.31 1.85 -2.98
N LYS A 30 -9.50 2.48 -2.12
CA LYS A 30 -8.10 2.79 -2.38
C LYS A 30 -7.28 2.57 -1.12
N VAL A 31 -6.13 1.96 -1.25
CA VAL A 31 -5.16 1.86 -0.17
C VAL A 31 -3.77 2.18 -0.71
N GLU A 32 -3.01 2.95 0.05
CA GLU A 32 -1.58 3.07 -0.16
C GLU A 32 -0.87 1.94 0.59
N ALA A 33 -0.08 1.14 -0.13
CA ALA A 33 0.81 0.16 0.48
C ALA A 33 2.24 0.37 -0.01
N GLY A 34 3.18 0.17 0.88
CA GLY A 34 4.58 0.44 0.60
C GLY A 34 5.54 -0.62 1.12
N PHE A 35 6.77 -0.45 0.72
CA PHE A 35 7.89 -1.28 1.08
C PHE A 35 9.02 -0.41 1.62
N TYR A 36 9.47 -0.71 2.81
CA TYR A 36 10.71 -0.18 3.32
C TYR A 36 11.78 -1.26 3.22
N ILE A 37 12.73 -1.04 2.33
CA ILE A 37 13.75 -2.03 1.95
C ILE A 37 15.04 -1.64 2.63
N PHE A 38 15.47 -2.47 3.55
CA PHE A 38 16.79 -2.38 4.15
C PHE A 38 17.77 -3.16 3.30
N GLY A 39 18.74 -2.47 2.71
CA GLY A 39 19.85 -3.07 2.03
C GLY A 39 21.11 -3.13 2.90
N GLU A 40 22.21 -3.39 2.28
CA GLU A 40 23.54 -3.31 2.89
C GLU A 40 24.38 -2.36 2.05
N GLY A 41 24.47 -1.11 2.53
CA GLY A 41 25.29 -0.09 1.89
C GLY A 41 26.77 -0.43 2.00
N THR A 42 27.52 -0.08 0.97
CA THR A 42 28.96 -0.31 0.92
C THR A 42 29.67 0.81 0.16
N ASP A 43 30.98 0.87 0.27
CA ASP A 43 31.78 1.79 -0.50
C ASP A 43 31.65 1.49 -2.01
N THR A 44 31.64 2.53 -2.82
CA THR A 44 31.54 2.42 -4.28
C THR A 44 32.66 1.60 -4.91
N GLU A 45 33.81 1.48 -4.22
CA GLU A 45 34.94 0.65 -4.65
C GLU A 45 34.74 -0.84 -4.42
N LEU A 46 33.77 -1.18 -3.54
CA LEU A 46 33.49 -2.57 -3.13
C LEU A 46 31.99 -2.94 -3.29
N PRO A 47 31.41 -2.70 -4.48
CA PRO A 47 29.94 -2.74 -4.66
C PRO A 47 29.33 -4.13 -4.39
N PHE A 48 30.10 -5.21 -4.55
CA PHE A 48 29.63 -6.58 -4.33
C PHE A 48 29.65 -7.03 -2.85
N LYS A 49 30.28 -6.25 -1.96
CA LYS A 49 30.20 -6.52 -0.52
C LYS A 49 28.85 -6.19 0.08
N GLY A 50 28.14 -5.23 -0.51
CA GLY A 50 26.81 -4.82 -0.07
C GLY A 50 25.69 -5.61 -0.73
N PHE A 51 24.44 -5.20 -0.44
CA PHE A 51 23.26 -5.66 -1.15
C PHE A 51 22.35 -4.48 -1.48
N SER A 52 22.15 -4.26 -2.77
CA SER A 52 21.50 -3.05 -3.28
C SER A 52 19.99 -3.03 -3.05
N PRO A 53 19.47 -2.16 -2.17
CA PRO A 53 18.02 -2.02 -1.97
C PRO A 53 17.33 -1.38 -3.18
N THR A 54 18.07 -0.62 -4.01
CA THR A 54 17.53 -0.02 -5.24
C THR A 54 17.27 -1.07 -6.32
N LEU A 55 18.06 -2.13 -6.39
CA LEU A 55 17.80 -3.26 -7.29
C LEU A 55 16.55 -4.05 -6.84
N ILE A 56 16.38 -4.28 -5.53
CA ILE A 56 15.15 -4.89 -5.00
C ILE A 56 13.95 -4.01 -5.36
N ALA A 57 14.04 -2.70 -5.10
CA ALA A 57 12.97 -1.76 -5.42
C ALA A 57 12.59 -1.78 -6.91
N SER A 58 13.58 -1.83 -7.81
CA SER A 58 13.32 -1.89 -9.25
C SER A 58 12.55 -3.15 -9.65
N LYS A 59 12.83 -4.30 -9.02
CA LYS A 59 12.12 -5.55 -9.28
C LYS A 59 10.69 -5.53 -8.72
N ILE A 60 10.49 -4.92 -7.55
CA ILE A 60 9.16 -4.71 -7.00
C ILE A 60 8.33 -3.80 -7.90
N ILE A 61 8.91 -2.71 -8.41
CA ILE A 61 8.22 -1.79 -9.34
C ILE A 61 7.83 -2.52 -10.62
N GLU A 62 8.75 -3.29 -11.21
CA GLU A 62 8.51 -4.07 -12.43
C GLU A 62 7.34 -5.07 -12.26
N ASP A 63 7.22 -5.69 -11.09
CA ASP A 63 6.18 -6.69 -10.82
C ASP A 63 4.82 -6.07 -10.43
N ILE A 64 4.79 -4.83 -9.87
CA ILE A 64 3.57 -4.19 -9.35
C ILE A 64 2.98 -3.15 -10.30
N GLU A 65 3.81 -2.26 -10.85
CA GLU A 65 3.33 -1.11 -11.61
C GLU A 65 2.44 -1.54 -12.78
N LEU A 66 1.25 -0.95 -12.84
CA LEU A 66 0.24 -1.22 -13.86
C LEU A 66 -0.16 -2.70 -14.00
N ASN A 67 0.04 -3.52 -12.98
CA ASN A 67 -0.29 -4.95 -13.00
C ASN A 67 -1.69 -5.23 -12.44
N PRO A 68 -2.72 -5.40 -13.29
CA PRO A 68 -4.10 -5.58 -12.83
C PRO A 68 -4.34 -6.94 -12.13
N LYS A 69 -3.38 -7.88 -12.20
CA LYS A 69 -3.52 -9.19 -11.53
C LYS A 69 -3.45 -9.08 -10.01
N ILE A 70 -2.89 -7.99 -9.48
CA ILE A 70 -2.73 -7.78 -8.04
C ILE A 70 -4.04 -7.31 -7.41
N THR A 71 -4.80 -6.49 -8.11
CA THR A 71 -6.05 -5.88 -7.64
C THR A 71 -7.30 -6.68 -7.99
N LYS A 72 -7.13 -7.91 -8.36
CA LYS A 72 -8.10 -8.94 -8.80
C LYS A 72 -9.58 -8.70 -8.53
N ASP A 73 -10.22 -7.73 -9.12
CA ASP A 73 -11.60 -7.96 -9.49
C ASP A 73 -11.78 -7.69 -10.98
N ILE A 74 -12.22 -8.73 -11.66
CA ILE A 74 -12.14 -8.87 -13.13
C ILE A 74 -13.47 -8.48 -13.76
N SER A 75 -14.38 -7.89 -12.98
CA SER A 75 -15.72 -7.87 -13.49
C SER A 75 -15.91 -6.89 -14.63
N HIS A 76 -15.39 -5.68 -14.66
CA HIS A 76 -15.75 -4.75 -15.76
C HIS A 76 -14.79 -3.58 -16.00
N SER A 77 -13.84 -3.32 -15.12
CA SER A 77 -12.85 -2.24 -15.31
C SER A 77 -11.47 -2.74 -14.92
N ALA A 78 -10.53 -2.66 -15.84
CA ALA A 78 -9.13 -2.96 -15.53
C ALA A 78 -8.61 -1.91 -14.56
N ILE A 79 -8.45 -2.31 -13.30
CA ILE A 79 -7.87 -1.50 -12.26
C ILE A 79 -6.46 -2.00 -12.02
N ALA A 80 -5.50 -1.11 -11.98
CA ALA A 80 -4.12 -1.48 -11.76
C ALA A 80 -3.50 -0.60 -10.66
N PRO A 81 -2.56 -1.14 -9.87
CA PRO A 81 -1.77 -0.34 -8.96
C PRO A 81 -0.97 0.72 -9.71
N THR A 82 -0.79 1.87 -9.09
CA THR A 82 0.04 2.93 -9.64
C THR A 82 1.11 3.33 -8.65
N PHE A 83 2.30 3.54 -9.17
CA PHE A 83 3.43 4.03 -8.40
C PHE A 83 3.13 5.39 -7.76
N ASN A 84 3.54 5.58 -6.51
CA ASN A 84 3.27 6.78 -5.74
C ASN A 84 4.54 7.48 -5.26
N TYR A 85 5.47 6.75 -4.65
CA TYR A 85 6.63 7.34 -4.00
C TYR A 85 7.87 6.46 -4.10
N LEU A 86 9.04 7.10 -4.25
CA LEU A 86 10.35 6.44 -4.16
C LEU A 86 11.37 7.40 -3.57
N HIS A 87 12.08 6.94 -2.55
CA HIS A 87 13.25 7.63 -2.02
C HIS A 87 14.32 6.64 -1.57
N SER A 88 15.56 6.91 -1.93
CA SER A 88 16.72 6.14 -1.47
C SER A 88 17.46 6.90 -0.37
N TYR A 89 17.82 6.20 0.68
CA TYR A 89 18.53 6.75 1.82
C TYR A 89 19.96 6.29 1.82
N ASN A 90 20.86 7.24 2.02
CA ASN A 90 22.29 7.01 2.14
C ASN A 90 22.80 7.77 3.35
N ASN A 91 23.27 7.05 4.35
CA ASN A 91 23.78 7.63 5.60
C ASN A 91 25.27 8.02 5.50
N ARG A 92 25.95 7.60 4.43
CA ARG A 92 27.38 7.84 4.24
C ARG A 92 27.68 8.07 2.76
N SER A 93 28.11 9.28 2.39
CA SER A 93 28.60 9.56 1.04
C SER A 93 30.11 9.29 0.96
N PRO A 94 30.63 8.61 -0.08
CA PRO A 94 30.04 8.24 -1.37
C PRO A 94 29.56 6.78 -1.48
N ASN A 95 28.83 6.28 -0.49
CA ASN A 95 28.43 4.88 -0.45
C ASN A 95 27.18 4.57 -1.29
N THR A 96 26.94 3.28 -1.54
CA THR A 96 25.66 2.80 -2.08
C THR A 96 24.53 2.99 -1.05
N PRO A 97 23.28 3.11 -1.46
CA PRO A 97 22.16 3.29 -0.53
C PRO A 97 22.05 2.19 0.53
N ASP A 98 21.68 2.60 1.75
CA ASP A 98 21.44 1.69 2.88
C ASP A 98 19.99 1.22 2.91
N ALA A 99 19.06 2.05 2.43
CA ALA A 99 17.64 1.72 2.39
C ALA A 99 16.92 2.42 1.23
N VAL A 100 15.76 1.87 0.88
CA VAL A 100 14.80 2.46 -0.06
C VAL A 100 13.41 2.38 0.52
N HIS A 101 12.67 3.48 0.43
CA HIS A 101 11.24 3.54 0.70
C HIS A 101 10.52 3.74 -0.62
N LEU A 102 9.55 2.88 -0.92
CA LEU A 102 8.66 3.03 -2.08
C LEU A 102 7.23 2.69 -1.70
N SER A 103 6.26 3.32 -2.38
CA SER A 103 4.84 3.00 -2.21
C SER A 103 4.05 3.08 -3.50
N PHE A 104 2.89 2.43 -3.48
CA PHE A 104 1.93 2.34 -4.57
C PHE A 104 0.52 2.63 -4.07
N ASN A 105 -0.31 3.20 -4.93
CA ASN A 105 -1.74 3.26 -4.74
C ASN A 105 -2.38 2.01 -5.34
N PHE A 106 -3.13 1.30 -4.52
CA PHE A 106 -3.93 0.13 -4.92
C PHE A 106 -5.41 0.51 -4.90
N PRO A 107 -5.99 0.87 -6.05
CA PRO A 107 -7.44 0.94 -6.18
C PRO A 107 -8.00 -0.48 -6.16
N PHE A 108 -9.17 -0.69 -5.53
CA PHE A 108 -9.73 -2.03 -5.40
C PHE A 108 -11.26 -2.06 -5.35
N ILE A 109 -11.81 -3.19 -5.81
CA ILE A 109 -13.19 -3.59 -5.63
C ILE A 109 -13.16 -4.99 -5.01
N ASN A 110 -13.83 -5.17 -3.85
CA ASN A 110 -13.88 -6.45 -3.12
C ASN A 110 -12.51 -7.10 -2.79
N LEU A 111 -11.46 -6.29 -2.68
CA LEU A 111 -10.14 -6.79 -2.33
C LEU A 111 -10.08 -7.14 -0.83
N ASN A 112 -9.54 -8.33 -0.53
CA ASN A 112 -9.14 -8.69 0.82
C ASN A 112 -7.72 -8.14 1.07
N LEU A 113 -7.59 -7.25 2.05
CA LEU A 113 -6.29 -6.63 2.37
C LEU A 113 -5.26 -7.62 2.93
N LEU A 114 -5.70 -8.72 3.57
CA LEU A 114 -4.78 -9.78 4.01
C LEU A 114 -4.16 -10.50 2.81
N ASP A 115 -4.99 -10.82 1.80
CA ASP A 115 -4.50 -11.43 0.57
C ASP A 115 -3.55 -10.49 -0.18
N LEU A 116 -3.81 -9.17 -0.11
CA LEU A 116 -2.88 -8.18 -0.66
C LEU A 116 -1.53 -8.24 0.04
N VAL A 117 -1.50 -8.24 1.39
CA VAL A 117 -0.24 -8.32 2.15
C VAL A 117 0.55 -9.57 1.78
N GLU A 118 -0.11 -10.74 1.72
CA GLU A 118 0.57 -11.98 1.35
C GLU A 118 1.11 -11.96 -0.09
N ASN A 119 0.37 -11.38 -1.03
CA ASN A 119 0.85 -11.17 -2.40
C ASN A 119 2.08 -10.24 -2.43
N LEU A 120 2.04 -9.14 -1.67
CA LEU A 120 3.16 -8.21 -1.59
C LEU A 120 4.40 -8.83 -0.93
N LYS A 121 4.21 -9.68 0.10
CA LYS A 121 5.32 -10.48 0.70
C LYS A 121 5.97 -11.38 -0.35
N GLN A 122 5.16 -12.05 -1.16
CA GLN A 122 5.66 -12.95 -2.20
C GLN A 122 6.42 -12.21 -3.31
N ILE A 123 5.92 -11.05 -3.73
CA ILE A 123 6.61 -10.18 -4.69
C ILE A 123 7.95 -9.72 -4.11
N ALA A 124 7.99 -9.26 -2.86
CA ALA A 124 9.21 -8.83 -2.21
C ALA A 124 10.25 -9.95 -2.08
N ALA A 125 9.83 -11.16 -1.69
CA ALA A 125 10.72 -12.33 -1.60
C ALA A 125 11.32 -12.67 -2.98
N THR A 126 10.47 -12.72 -4.02
CA THR A 126 10.91 -12.96 -5.40
C THR A 126 11.86 -11.85 -5.90
N ALA A 127 11.61 -10.59 -5.53
CA ALA A 127 12.48 -9.48 -5.89
C ALA A 127 13.87 -9.58 -5.25
N ILE A 128 13.95 -10.05 -4.00
CA ILE A 128 15.23 -10.32 -3.33
C ILE A 128 15.99 -11.43 -4.07
N GLU A 129 15.33 -12.55 -4.38
CA GLU A 129 15.94 -13.69 -5.10
C GLU A 129 16.45 -13.26 -6.49
N LYS A 130 15.62 -12.56 -7.27
CA LYS A 130 16.01 -12.01 -8.59
C LYS A 130 17.20 -11.06 -8.47
N THR A 131 17.24 -10.25 -7.40
CA THR A 131 18.35 -9.31 -7.15
C THR A 131 19.62 -10.06 -6.79
N ALA A 132 19.54 -11.09 -5.95
CA ALA A 132 20.70 -11.90 -5.58
C ALA A 132 21.34 -12.56 -6.81
N GLY A 133 20.55 -13.22 -7.65
CA GLY A 133 21.04 -13.82 -8.90
C GLY A 133 21.64 -12.80 -9.86
N PHE A 134 20.99 -11.62 -10.01
CA PHE A 134 21.56 -10.55 -10.83
C PHE A 134 22.91 -10.05 -10.30
N MET A 135 23.04 -9.87 -9.00
CA MET A 135 24.31 -9.43 -8.39
C MET A 135 25.40 -10.49 -8.53
N GLU A 136 25.07 -11.75 -8.33
CA GLU A 136 25.99 -12.88 -8.50
C GLU A 136 26.53 -12.95 -9.95
N ASP A 137 25.65 -12.84 -10.95
CA ASP A 137 26.05 -12.82 -12.35
C ASP A 137 27.02 -11.65 -12.66
N ARG A 138 26.75 -10.47 -12.09
CA ARG A 138 27.61 -9.31 -12.26
C ARG A 138 28.94 -9.44 -11.54
N GLU A 139 28.96 -9.98 -10.34
CA GLU A 139 30.17 -10.25 -9.59
C GLU A 139 31.05 -11.26 -10.31
N ASN A 140 30.48 -12.37 -10.77
CA ASN A 140 31.19 -13.40 -11.53
C ASN A 140 31.84 -12.81 -12.81
N PHE A 141 31.10 -11.94 -13.52
CA PHE A 141 31.63 -11.24 -14.69
C PHE A 141 32.80 -10.30 -14.32
N PHE A 142 32.65 -9.53 -13.23
CA PHE A 142 33.69 -8.62 -12.73
C PHE A 142 34.94 -9.39 -12.33
N CYS A 143 34.81 -10.48 -11.58
CA CYS A 143 35.91 -11.33 -11.12
C CYS A 143 36.65 -11.96 -12.29
N LYS A 144 35.95 -12.38 -13.33
CA LYS A 144 36.55 -12.95 -14.55
C LYS A 144 37.41 -11.93 -15.29
N ILE A 145 37.00 -10.64 -15.30
CA ILE A 145 37.79 -9.57 -15.95
C ILE A 145 39.06 -9.23 -15.16
N ASN A 146 38.94 -9.25 -13.81
CA ASN A 146 40.00 -8.80 -12.91
C ASN A 146 40.87 -9.95 -12.37
N ASP A 147 40.63 -11.19 -12.81
CA ASP A 147 41.34 -12.39 -12.33
C ASP A 147 41.27 -12.52 -10.79
N THR A 148 40.08 -12.35 -10.23
CA THR A 148 39.81 -12.44 -8.79
C THR A 148 38.72 -13.44 -8.49
N GLU A 149 38.59 -13.89 -7.22
CA GLU A 149 37.55 -14.81 -6.79
C GLU A 149 36.31 -14.04 -6.29
N PRO A 150 35.07 -14.56 -6.54
CA PRO A 150 33.86 -14.00 -6.01
C PRO A 150 33.80 -14.05 -4.48
N LEU A 151 33.21 -13.04 -3.86
CA LEU A 151 33.05 -12.97 -2.41
C LEU A 151 31.98 -13.95 -1.88
N ASN A 152 30.96 -14.24 -2.71
CA ASN A 152 29.83 -15.16 -2.40
C ASN A 152 29.33 -15.02 -0.96
N PRO A 153 28.98 -13.84 -0.48
CA PRO A 153 28.53 -13.67 0.91
C PRO A 153 27.20 -14.37 1.13
N THR A 154 27.14 -15.22 2.17
CA THR A 154 25.87 -15.77 2.63
C THR A 154 25.04 -14.66 3.25
N ARG A 155 23.82 -14.45 2.77
CA ARG A 155 22.90 -13.44 3.27
C ARG A 155 21.61 -14.06 3.75
N GLU A 156 21.19 -13.66 4.95
CA GLU A 156 19.87 -13.97 5.45
C GLU A 156 18.93 -12.86 5.02
N ALA A 157 17.94 -13.21 4.19
CA ALA A 157 16.94 -12.26 3.72
C ALA A 157 15.63 -12.47 4.46
N GLU A 158 14.94 -11.40 4.78
CA GLU A 158 13.66 -11.48 5.48
C GLU A 158 12.62 -10.52 4.89
N VAL A 159 11.37 -10.98 4.79
CA VAL A 159 10.22 -10.17 4.39
C VAL A 159 9.18 -10.22 5.50
N LEU A 160 8.80 -9.05 6.00
CA LEU A 160 7.89 -8.90 7.13
C LEU A 160 6.75 -7.92 6.80
N SER A 161 5.62 -8.08 7.47
CA SER A 161 4.66 -7.00 7.60
C SER A 161 5.10 -6.00 8.69
N PHE A 162 4.50 -4.83 8.69
CA PHE A 162 4.71 -3.86 9.77
C PHE A 162 4.33 -4.45 11.15
N SER A 163 3.29 -5.28 11.20
CA SER A 163 2.88 -5.97 12.42
C SER A 163 3.95 -6.93 12.93
N ASP A 164 4.55 -7.73 12.04
CA ASP A 164 5.63 -8.66 12.39
C ASP A 164 6.84 -7.90 12.95
N LEU A 165 7.20 -6.76 12.32
CA LEU A 165 8.29 -5.89 12.80
C LEU A 165 7.96 -5.31 14.17
N PHE A 166 6.74 -4.79 14.36
CA PHE A 166 6.31 -4.22 15.63
C PHE A 166 6.32 -5.27 16.75
N TYR A 167 5.78 -6.46 16.48
CA TYR A 167 5.81 -7.57 17.43
C TYR A 167 7.24 -7.91 17.84
N ARG A 168 8.14 -8.09 16.88
CA ARG A 168 9.55 -8.38 17.15
C ARG A 168 10.22 -7.28 17.98
N ALA A 169 10.00 -6.03 17.64
CA ALA A 169 10.52 -4.89 18.41
C ALA A 169 9.98 -4.87 19.85
N SER A 170 8.70 -5.25 20.04
CA SER A 170 8.08 -5.29 21.37
C SER A 170 8.73 -6.29 22.33
N LEU A 171 9.29 -7.38 21.83
CA LEU A 171 10.00 -8.38 22.62
C LEU A 171 11.30 -7.82 23.27
N HIS A 172 11.87 -6.78 22.66
CA HIS A 172 13.12 -6.17 23.10
C HIS A 172 12.93 -4.79 23.79
N TYR A 173 11.70 -4.27 23.79
CA TYR A 173 11.40 -2.97 24.39
C TYR A 173 10.88 -3.12 25.81
N LYS A 174 11.53 -2.42 26.76
CA LYS A 174 11.07 -2.36 28.16
C LYS A 174 10.05 -1.24 28.32
N GLY A 175 8.77 -1.58 28.39
CA GLY A 175 7.69 -0.62 28.58
C GLY A 175 6.59 -0.76 27.51
N ASN A 176 5.76 0.26 27.36
CA ASN A 176 4.70 0.28 26.36
C ASN A 176 5.24 0.84 25.02
N LEU A 177 5.60 -0.05 24.10
CA LEU A 177 6.13 0.33 22.79
C LEU A 177 5.10 1.15 21.99
N LYS A 178 3.80 0.82 22.09
CA LYS A 178 2.75 1.56 21.39
C LYS A 178 2.76 3.03 21.80
N SER A 179 2.76 3.32 23.11
CA SER A 179 2.82 4.70 23.60
C SER A 179 4.12 5.42 23.21
N ALA A 180 5.24 4.69 23.12
CA ALA A 180 6.49 5.27 22.66
C ALA A 180 6.43 5.66 21.17
N ILE A 181 5.82 4.82 20.33
CA ILE A 181 5.61 5.13 18.89
C ILE A 181 4.60 6.27 18.71
N GLU A 182 3.49 6.29 19.49
CA GLU A 182 2.55 7.42 19.49
C GLU A 182 3.24 8.74 19.85
N GLY A 183 4.11 8.74 20.86
CA GLY A 183 4.93 9.90 21.21
C GLY A 183 5.90 10.32 20.11
N LEU A 184 6.48 9.35 19.40
CA LEU A 184 7.34 9.62 18.25
C LEU A 184 6.58 10.25 17.09
N ILE A 185 5.38 9.73 16.76
CA ILE A 185 4.49 10.31 15.75
C ILE A 185 4.15 11.76 16.12
N GLN A 186 3.74 12.01 17.37
CA GLN A 186 3.42 13.36 17.83
C GLN A 186 4.60 14.31 17.68
N LYS A 187 5.81 13.86 18.01
CA LYS A 187 7.03 14.65 17.83
C LYS A 187 7.27 14.97 16.35
N CYS A 188 7.22 13.98 15.47
CA CYS A 188 7.40 14.17 14.02
C CYS A 188 6.34 15.12 13.44
N THR A 189 5.09 15.00 13.89
CA THR A 189 4.00 15.91 13.49
C THR A 189 4.26 17.34 13.95
N ASN A 190 4.74 17.54 15.17
CA ASN A 190 5.10 18.87 15.69
C ASN A 190 6.30 19.50 14.95
N GLU A 191 7.16 18.68 14.36
CA GLU A 191 8.29 19.09 13.51
C GLU A 191 7.88 19.26 12.04
N ASP A 192 6.58 19.15 11.72
CA ASP A 192 5.99 19.30 10.38
C ASP A 192 6.59 18.33 9.34
N LEU A 193 6.94 17.11 9.77
CA LEU A 193 7.44 16.09 8.86
C LEU A 193 6.32 15.52 8.00
N GLY A 194 6.63 15.24 6.74
CA GLY A 194 5.73 14.57 5.81
C GLY A 194 5.42 13.12 6.21
N SER A 195 4.31 12.57 5.74
CA SER A 195 3.86 11.20 6.06
C SER A 195 4.94 10.15 5.78
N HIS A 196 5.65 10.26 4.67
CA HIS A 196 6.72 9.33 4.31
C HIS A 196 7.92 9.38 5.27
N ASP A 197 8.28 10.57 5.77
CA ASP A 197 9.36 10.73 6.75
C ASP A 197 8.95 10.20 8.13
N ILE A 198 7.68 10.34 8.50
CA ILE A 198 7.10 9.76 9.72
C ILE A 198 7.18 8.22 9.64
N ILE A 199 6.72 7.62 8.53
CA ILE A 199 6.77 6.18 8.30
C ILE A 199 8.22 5.68 8.37
N LYS A 200 9.14 6.34 7.69
CA LYS A 200 10.59 6.04 7.77
C LYS A 200 11.07 6.02 9.21
N THR A 201 10.81 7.11 9.95
CA THR A 201 11.29 7.28 11.33
C THR A 201 10.77 6.16 12.25
N ILE A 202 9.50 5.76 12.07
CA ILE A 202 8.90 4.67 12.83
C ILE A 202 9.55 3.33 12.49
N ILE A 203 9.67 3.00 11.20
CA ILE A 203 10.23 1.72 10.75
C ILE A 203 11.70 1.60 11.15
N GLU A 204 12.48 2.66 11.01
CA GLU A 204 13.89 2.66 11.46
C GLU A 204 13.99 2.47 12.97
N ARG A 205 13.13 3.16 13.75
CA ARG A 205 13.10 2.99 15.21
C ARG A 205 12.71 1.57 15.63
N LEU A 206 11.75 0.96 14.98
CA LEU A 206 11.38 -0.43 15.24
C LEU A 206 12.49 -1.39 14.85
N ASN A 207 13.18 -1.16 13.75
CA ASN A 207 14.31 -1.97 13.32
C ASN A 207 15.51 -1.88 14.26
N GLU A 208 15.77 -0.72 14.88
CA GLU A 208 16.80 -0.59 15.93
C GLU A 208 16.57 -1.54 17.11
N LEU A 209 15.29 -1.87 17.39
CA LEU A 209 14.91 -2.80 18.44
C LEU A 209 14.87 -4.25 17.94
N ALA A 210 14.37 -4.48 16.74
CA ALA A 210 14.16 -5.81 16.17
C ALA A 210 15.43 -6.43 15.60
N HIS A 211 16.43 -5.63 15.25
CA HIS A 211 17.70 -6.07 14.65
C HIS A 211 17.52 -6.99 13.45
N LEU A 212 16.77 -6.51 12.44
CA LEU A 212 16.52 -7.29 11.23
C LEU A 212 17.82 -7.65 10.49
N PRO A 213 17.91 -8.87 9.91
CA PRO A 213 19.01 -9.23 9.01
C PRO A 213 19.00 -8.34 7.75
N ARG A 214 20.05 -8.43 6.94
CA ARG A 214 20.19 -7.71 5.68
C ARG A 214 20.40 -8.67 4.51
N PRO A 215 19.64 -8.53 3.42
CA PRO A 215 18.58 -7.56 3.17
C PRO A 215 17.27 -7.91 3.87
N SER A 216 16.46 -6.91 4.19
CA SER A 216 15.09 -7.11 4.70
C SER A 216 14.10 -6.16 4.05
N VAL A 217 12.86 -6.61 3.90
CA VAL A 217 11.76 -5.80 3.36
C VAL A 217 10.62 -5.78 4.36
N VAL A 218 10.19 -4.57 4.72
CA VAL A 218 9.02 -4.34 5.58
C VAL A 218 7.87 -3.79 4.74
N ILE A 219 6.74 -4.50 4.73
CA ILE A 219 5.52 -4.06 4.05
C ILE A 219 4.66 -3.31 5.04
N PHE A 220 4.15 -2.15 4.63
CA PHE A 220 3.32 -1.29 5.45
C PHE A 220 2.16 -0.70 4.65
N PHE A 221 1.14 -0.21 5.34
CA PHE A 221 0.10 0.63 4.75
C PHE A 221 0.37 2.10 5.06
N GLY A 222 0.18 2.95 4.05
CA GLY A 222 0.25 4.40 4.18
C GLY A 222 -1.03 5.01 4.77
N ASN A 223 -1.10 6.34 4.77
CA ASN A 223 -2.21 7.07 5.39
C ASN A 223 -3.49 7.10 4.53
N ASP A 224 -3.39 6.85 3.24
CA ASP A 224 -4.50 6.99 2.30
C ASP A 224 -5.29 5.69 2.18
N PHE A 225 -6.22 5.48 3.13
CA PHE A 225 -7.19 4.40 3.03
C PHE A 225 -8.59 4.94 2.79
N ILE A 226 -9.14 4.62 1.62
CA ILE A 226 -10.52 4.92 1.25
C ILE A 226 -11.25 3.58 1.16
N PRO A 227 -12.21 3.31 2.05
CA PRO A 227 -12.97 2.07 1.98
C PRO A 227 -13.86 2.04 0.75
N GLN A 228 -14.00 0.88 0.13
CA GLN A 228 -15.00 0.67 -0.89
C GLN A 228 -16.41 0.89 -0.31
N GLN A 229 -17.24 1.57 -1.07
CA GLN A 229 -18.63 1.84 -0.69
C GLN A 229 -19.58 1.39 -1.79
N GLN A 230 -20.72 0.83 -1.42
CA GLN A 230 -21.73 0.38 -2.36
C GLN A 230 -23.13 0.35 -1.70
N LEU A 231 -24.15 0.78 -2.41
CA LEU A 231 -25.53 0.53 -2.02
C LEU A 231 -25.86 -0.96 -2.20
N ARG A 232 -26.13 -1.63 -1.10
CA ARG A 232 -26.40 -3.07 -1.09
C ARG A 232 -27.91 -3.32 -1.18
N LYS A 233 -28.38 -3.81 -2.32
CA LYS A 233 -29.79 -4.13 -2.57
C LYS A 233 -30.39 -5.14 -1.54
N ASN A 234 -29.54 -5.90 -0.86
CA ASN A 234 -29.93 -6.88 0.14
C ASN A 234 -30.18 -6.30 1.54
N PHE A 235 -29.78 -5.06 1.81
CA PHE A 235 -30.03 -4.37 3.07
C PHE A 235 -31.26 -3.48 2.96
N ALA A 236 -32.17 -3.56 3.93
CA ALA A 236 -33.46 -2.88 3.88
C ALA A 236 -33.34 -1.35 3.67
N LEU A 237 -32.41 -0.71 4.40
CA LEU A 237 -32.18 0.74 4.30
C LEU A 237 -31.58 1.13 2.94
N ASP A 238 -30.59 0.38 2.47
CA ASP A 238 -29.94 0.64 1.19
C ASP A 238 -30.92 0.42 0.03
N ARG A 239 -31.78 -0.60 0.15
CA ARG A 239 -32.84 -0.89 -0.81
C ARG A 239 -33.88 0.22 -0.86
N GLU A 240 -34.29 0.74 0.28
CA GLU A 240 -35.25 1.86 0.33
C GLU A 240 -34.65 3.10 -0.33
N LEU A 241 -33.38 3.43 -0.05
CA LEU A 241 -32.67 4.52 -0.66
C LEU A 241 -32.54 4.33 -2.18
N TYR A 242 -32.16 3.12 -2.62
CA TYR A 242 -32.06 2.77 -4.03
C TYR A 242 -33.40 2.94 -4.77
N ILE A 243 -34.51 2.54 -4.17
CA ILE A 243 -35.87 2.74 -4.74
C ILE A 243 -36.19 4.23 -4.87
N LYS A 244 -35.86 5.05 -3.86
CA LYS A 244 -36.09 6.49 -3.89
C LYS A 244 -35.24 7.17 -4.99
N ILE A 245 -33.98 6.78 -5.12
CA ILE A 245 -33.09 7.29 -6.18
C ILE A 245 -33.63 6.93 -7.56
N ASN A 246 -33.99 5.67 -7.81
CA ASN A 246 -34.55 5.25 -9.09
C ASN A 246 -35.81 6.05 -9.46
N ARG A 247 -36.73 6.21 -8.49
CA ARG A 247 -37.93 6.99 -8.73
C ARG A 247 -37.66 8.45 -9.09
N ALA A 248 -36.74 9.08 -8.36
CA ALA A 248 -36.36 10.47 -8.65
C ALA A 248 -35.71 10.61 -10.03
N VAL A 249 -34.86 9.64 -10.41
CA VAL A 249 -34.22 9.58 -11.74
C VAL A 249 -35.28 9.36 -12.84
N GLU A 250 -36.23 8.46 -12.64
CA GLU A 250 -37.32 8.21 -13.58
C GLU A 250 -38.22 9.46 -13.76
N GLU A 251 -38.50 10.17 -12.68
CA GLU A 251 -39.26 11.43 -12.73
C GLU A 251 -38.48 12.50 -13.49
N PHE A 252 -37.19 12.66 -13.19
CA PHE A 252 -36.33 13.63 -13.89
C PHE A 252 -36.24 13.34 -15.39
N ASN A 253 -36.01 12.07 -15.77
CA ASN A 253 -35.84 11.67 -17.16
C ASN A 253 -37.12 11.84 -18.03
N LYS A 254 -38.31 11.96 -17.39
CA LYS A 254 -39.54 12.22 -18.11
C LYS A 254 -39.70 13.68 -18.51
N ASP A 255 -39.15 14.59 -17.72
CA ASP A 255 -39.42 16.02 -17.84
C ASP A 255 -38.24 16.79 -18.48
N HIS A 256 -37.10 16.10 -18.76
CA HIS A 256 -35.89 16.73 -19.24
C HIS A 256 -35.30 15.99 -20.45
N ASP A 257 -34.68 16.77 -21.37
CA ASP A 257 -33.99 16.21 -22.53
C ASP A 257 -32.72 15.47 -22.19
N HIS A 258 -32.08 15.77 -21.02
CA HIS A 258 -30.94 15.06 -20.50
C HIS A 258 -31.41 13.85 -19.69
N GLN A 259 -30.71 12.71 -19.90
CA GLN A 259 -31.02 11.45 -19.22
C GLN A 259 -30.02 11.18 -18.12
N ILE A 260 -30.50 10.75 -16.96
CA ILE A 260 -29.65 10.25 -15.87
C ILE A 260 -29.69 8.72 -15.93
N ASN A 261 -28.51 8.10 -16.04
CA ASN A 261 -28.33 6.65 -15.88
C ASN A 261 -27.82 6.34 -14.49
N ILE A 262 -28.35 5.27 -13.89
CA ILE A 262 -27.84 4.77 -12.60
C ILE A 262 -26.85 3.64 -12.87
N GLU A 263 -25.59 3.91 -12.54
CA GLU A 263 -24.51 2.97 -12.67
C GLU A 263 -24.18 2.35 -11.29
N ASN A 264 -24.03 1.03 -11.26
CA ASN A 264 -23.63 0.30 -10.06
C ASN A 264 -22.10 0.12 -9.98
N GLU A 265 -21.38 0.55 -10.99
CA GLU A 265 -19.92 0.48 -11.09
C GLU A 265 -19.30 1.84 -10.79
N CYS A 266 -18.10 1.81 -10.32
CA CYS A 266 -17.55 2.86 -9.52
C CYS A 266 -16.32 3.49 -10.17
N PRO A 267 -16.33 4.75 -10.59
CA PRO A 267 -15.09 5.48 -10.74
C PRO A 267 -14.45 5.75 -9.38
N ALA A 268 -13.14 5.82 -9.33
CA ALA A 268 -12.42 6.24 -8.13
C ALA A 268 -12.84 7.68 -7.76
N ASN A 269 -13.54 7.82 -6.64
CA ASN A 269 -13.98 9.12 -6.16
C ASN A 269 -13.74 9.23 -4.65
N ASP A 270 -12.92 10.18 -4.25
CA ASP A 270 -12.50 10.41 -2.86
C ASP A 270 -13.63 10.95 -1.97
N ASN A 271 -14.80 11.32 -2.53
CA ASN A 271 -15.85 12.04 -1.84
C ASN A 271 -17.19 11.28 -1.72
N CYS A 272 -17.21 9.98 -1.91
CA CYS A 272 -18.45 9.21 -1.81
C CYS A 272 -18.66 8.66 -0.39
N PHE A 273 -19.66 9.16 0.34
CA PHE A 273 -20.00 8.74 1.71
C PHE A 273 -21.26 7.88 1.75
N ILE A 274 -21.28 6.80 0.97
CA ILE A 274 -22.28 5.75 1.10
C ILE A 274 -21.68 4.68 2.03
N ARG A 275 -22.46 3.83 2.61
CA ARG A 275 -22.03 2.84 3.61
C ARG A 275 -20.82 2.02 3.12
N PRO A 276 -19.71 1.94 3.87
CA PRO A 276 -18.53 1.18 3.47
C PRO A 276 -18.80 -0.31 3.36
N VAL A 277 -18.26 -0.96 2.34
CA VAL A 277 -18.32 -2.40 2.11
C VAL A 277 -17.03 -3.03 2.62
N GLY A 278 -17.16 -4.12 3.40
CA GLY A 278 -15.97 -4.85 3.86
C GLY A 278 -15.11 -4.11 4.88
N ILE A 279 -15.62 -3.01 5.47
CA ILE A 279 -14.89 -2.27 6.50
C ILE A 279 -14.58 -3.17 7.70
N ASP A 280 -15.46 -4.14 7.99
CA ASP A 280 -15.23 -5.11 9.07
C ASP A 280 -14.01 -5.99 8.77
N VAL A 281 -13.78 -6.34 7.48
CA VAL A 281 -12.62 -7.11 7.03
C VAL A 281 -11.38 -6.22 7.02
N ALA A 282 -11.50 -4.98 6.53
CA ALA A 282 -10.40 -4.02 6.53
C ALA A 282 -10.02 -3.61 7.96
N LEU A 283 -11.01 -3.32 8.81
CA LEU A 283 -10.79 -3.03 10.23
C LEU A 283 -10.30 -4.27 10.98
N LYS A 284 -10.72 -5.47 10.60
CA LYS A 284 -10.20 -6.70 11.17
C LYS A 284 -8.75 -6.93 10.74
N ALA A 285 -8.41 -6.74 9.47
CA ALA A 285 -7.04 -6.80 9.00
C ALA A 285 -6.16 -5.70 9.64
N MET A 286 -6.70 -4.47 9.75
CA MET A 286 -6.04 -3.38 10.48
C MET A 286 -6.01 -3.61 11.99
N LYS A 287 -7.03 -4.25 12.58
CA LYS A 287 -7.08 -4.63 13.97
C LYS A 287 -6.20 -5.83 14.26
N GLU A 288 -6.20 -6.86 13.44
CA GLU A 288 -5.25 -7.96 13.59
C GLU A 288 -3.82 -7.45 13.52
N ALA A 289 -3.55 -6.49 12.64
CA ALA A 289 -2.30 -5.74 12.66
C ALA A 289 -2.07 -4.90 13.95
N VAL A 290 -3.13 -4.54 14.69
CA VAL A 290 -3.09 -3.71 15.89
C VAL A 290 -3.44 -4.48 17.16
N ASP A 291 -4.32 -5.49 17.13
CA ASP A 291 -4.83 -6.24 18.29
C ASP A 291 -3.91 -7.38 18.72
N GLU A 292 -3.08 -7.93 17.84
CA GLU A 292 -1.89 -8.70 18.26
C GLU A 292 -0.98 -7.88 19.19
N LEU A 293 -1.16 -6.54 19.19
CA LEU A 293 -0.53 -5.61 20.11
C LEU A 293 -1.22 -5.53 21.49
N SER A 294 -2.47 -5.96 21.62
CA SER A 294 -3.22 -5.92 22.89
C SER A 294 -3.12 -7.21 23.68
N ASP A 295 -2.99 -8.36 23.02
CA ASP A 295 -2.92 -9.68 23.67
C ASP A 295 -1.52 -10.04 24.21
N ALA A 296 -0.50 -9.27 23.86
CA ALA A 296 0.82 -9.36 24.53
C ALA A 296 0.81 -8.79 25.98
N LYS A 297 -0.38 -8.51 26.56
CA LYS A 297 -0.55 -7.99 27.94
C LYS A 297 -1.05 -9.02 28.95
N THR A 298 -1.13 -10.28 28.60
CA THR A 298 -1.28 -11.40 29.54
C THR A 298 -0.03 -12.29 29.47
#